data_df014df4489ed09f51bcf3baccbd56d7
#
_entry.id   df014df4489ed09f51bcf3baccbd56d7
#
_cell.length_a   1.000
_cell.length_b   1.000
_cell.length_c   1.000
_cell.angle_alpha   90.00
_cell.angle_beta   90.00
_cell.angle_gamma   90.00
#
_symmetry.space_group_name_H-M   'P 1'
#
loop_
_entity.id
_entity.type
_entity.pdbx_description
1 polymer ?
#
loop_
_entity_poly.entity_id
_entity_poly.type
_entity_poly.pdbx_seq_one_letter_code
_entity_poly.pdbx_strand_id
1 'polypeptide(L)'
;MDWLEFYPAVFVTALLFSALYTPLCKKLAWKLNILDVPKCEQHKLHAKATPLLGGLSMFLSFLSVIILTALGRGIQLRYFPGLTEGLKGVSLALPQFCVLVACAAAAVLLGLYDDKHSMKAWKKLIGQILIAAVTATWGGVSITLFIGIPFISWCITVFWIVFIFNAINFFDNMDGLAVGTATIAFIFFACAAAVNGQYFVASLAALSAGSAAGFWLYNRAPASIFMGDSGSHFLGYLLAVVSAKVTYYTPGVASMKFALLIPIFILAIPLLDTLMVVAIRLHNRKPIYVGDHNHISHRFMHMGLTRPQAVTMVHLLALIAGLGALPLLWGDLRTCILLIVQGLLLFVLITYLQFVLVKKDSK
;
A
#
# COMPACT_ATOMS: atom_id res chain seq x y z
N MET A 1 7.72 15.12 -22.11
CA MET A 1 6.93 16.12 -21.37
C MET A 1 5.55 15.57 -21.03
N ASP A 2 4.84 15.06 -21.99
CA ASP A 2 3.42 14.65 -21.83
C ASP A 2 3.13 13.64 -20.71
N TRP A 3 4.05 12.72 -20.40
CA TRP A 3 3.88 11.77 -19.30
C TRP A 3 3.97 12.42 -17.91
N LEU A 4 4.84 13.44 -17.75
CA LEU A 4 4.96 14.19 -16.49
C LEU A 4 3.71 15.01 -16.16
N GLU A 5 2.91 15.36 -17.17
CA GLU A 5 1.62 16.03 -17.01
C GLU A 5 0.48 15.00 -16.80
N PHE A 6 0.60 13.83 -17.44
CA PHE A 6 -0.39 12.78 -17.38
C PHE A 6 -0.51 12.15 -15.99
N TYR A 7 0.60 11.84 -15.31
CA TYR A 7 0.55 11.25 -13.98
C TYR A 7 -0.16 12.12 -12.93
N PRO A 8 0.12 13.43 -12.82
CA PRO A 8 -0.64 14.33 -11.95
C PRO A 8 -2.12 14.42 -12.34
N ALA A 9 -2.46 14.40 -13.63
CA ALA A 9 -3.85 14.42 -14.08
C ALA A 9 -4.60 13.16 -13.64
N VAL A 10 -3.99 11.98 -13.78
CA VAL A 10 -4.54 10.70 -13.30
C VAL A 10 -4.70 10.71 -11.77
N PHE A 11 -3.67 11.17 -11.05
CA PHE A 11 -3.71 11.30 -9.59
C PHE A 11 -4.85 12.21 -9.13
N VAL A 12 -4.94 13.43 -9.67
CA VAL A 12 -5.97 14.41 -9.28
C VAL A 12 -7.37 13.90 -9.61
N THR A 13 -7.55 13.30 -10.80
CA THR A 13 -8.84 12.73 -11.20
C THR A 13 -9.28 11.62 -10.24
N ALA A 14 -8.37 10.71 -9.87
CA ALA A 14 -8.63 9.65 -8.92
C ALA A 14 -8.94 10.21 -7.51
N LEU A 15 -8.20 11.23 -7.07
CA LEU A 15 -8.43 11.91 -5.80
C LEU A 15 -9.84 12.50 -5.76
N LEU A 16 -10.25 13.21 -6.82
CA LEU A 16 -11.58 13.83 -6.90
C LEU A 16 -12.70 12.78 -6.90
N PHE A 17 -12.57 11.70 -7.67
CA PHE A 17 -13.55 10.61 -7.65
C PHE A 17 -13.62 9.93 -6.28
N SER A 18 -12.48 9.65 -5.64
CA SER A 18 -12.46 9.05 -4.31
C SER A 18 -13.11 9.96 -3.27
N ALA A 19 -12.80 11.27 -3.33
CA ALA A 19 -13.44 12.26 -2.47
C ALA A 19 -14.96 12.35 -2.71
N LEU A 20 -15.42 12.19 -3.96
CA LEU A 20 -16.84 12.18 -4.31
C LEU A 20 -17.55 10.90 -3.84
N TYR A 21 -16.93 9.73 -4.03
CA TYR A 21 -17.55 8.45 -3.67
C TYR A 21 -17.55 8.18 -2.17
N THR A 22 -16.58 8.70 -1.42
CA THR A 22 -16.48 8.44 0.03
C THR A 22 -17.75 8.85 0.80
N PRO A 23 -18.34 10.05 0.65
CA PRO A 23 -19.59 10.37 1.33
C PRO A 23 -20.77 9.51 0.87
N LEU A 24 -20.79 9.04 -0.38
CA LEU A 24 -21.81 8.11 -0.88
C LEU A 24 -21.69 6.74 -0.23
N CYS A 25 -20.45 6.20 -0.17
CA CYS A 25 -20.17 4.94 0.51
C CYS A 25 -20.44 5.03 2.01
N LYS A 26 -20.18 6.18 2.64
CA LYS A 26 -20.55 6.43 4.04
C LYS A 26 -22.06 6.30 4.26
N LYS A 27 -22.89 6.92 3.41
CA LYS A 27 -24.35 6.79 3.48
C LYS A 27 -24.79 5.35 3.22
N LEU A 28 -24.19 4.67 2.25
CA LEU A 28 -24.48 3.29 1.92
C LEU A 28 -24.15 2.33 3.09
N ALA A 29 -23.02 2.56 3.79
CA ALA A 29 -22.62 1.77 4.96
C ALA A 29 -23.66 1.84 6.08
N TRP A 30 -24.18 3.02 6.36
CA TRP A 30 -25.29 3.19 7.32
C TRP A 30 -26.53 2.44 6.87
N LYS A 31 -26.92 2.51 5.59
CA LYS A 31 -28.09 1.81 5.05
C LYS A 31 -27.95 0.29 5.10
N LEU A 32 -26.75 -0.23 4.86
CA LEU A 32 -26.45 -1.67 4.85
C LEU A 32 -26.04 -2.22 6.21
N ASN A 33 -25.98 -1.35 7.25
CA ASN A 33 -25.53 -1.68 8.59
C ASN A 33 -24.12 -2.33 8.62
N ILE A 34 -23.20 -1.82 7.75
CA ILE A 34 -21.79 -2.23 7.72
C ILE A 34 -21.01 -1.19 8.52
N LEU A 35 -21.00 -1.38 9.84
CA LEU A 35 -20.49 -0.41 10.81
C LEU A 35 -19.53 -1.09 11.78
N ASP A 36 -18.43 -0.42 12.12
CA ASP A 36 -17.64 -0.78 13.29
C ASP A 36 -18.30 -0.21 14.54
N VAL A 37 -18.94 -1.08 15.32
CA VAL A 37 -19.62 -0.73 16.56
C VAL A 37 -18.65 -1.02 17.71
N PRO A 38 -18.36 -0.04 18.60
CA PRO A 38 -17.55 -0.28 19.78
C PRO A 38 -18.30 -1.28 20.69
N LYS A 39 -17.79 -2.51 20.73
CA LYS A 39 -18.15 -3.47 21.80
C LYS A 39 -17.35 -3.05 23.02
N CYS A 40 -17.86 -3.29 24.24
CA CYS A 40 -17.14 -3.03 25.50
C CYS A 40 -15.85 -3.87 25.66
N GLU A 41 -15.23 -4.29 24.60
CA GLU A 41 -13.95 -4.98 24.57
C GLU A 41 -12.81 -3.97 24.68
N GLN A 42 -11.82 -4.26 25.50
CA GLN A 42 -10.66 -3.41 25.87
C GLN A 42 -9.83 -2.88 24.67
N HIS A 43 -10.15 -3.28 23.43
CA HIS A 43 -9.35 -2.96 22.24
C HIS A 43 -9.96 -1.89 21.33
N LYS A 44 -11.21 -1.46 21.52
CA LYS A 44 -11.86 -0.44 20.65
C LYS A 44 -11.85 0.94 21.31
N LEU A 45 -11.16 1.87 20.68
CA LEU A 45 -10.81 3.18 21.23
C LEU A 45 -11.70 4.34 20.71
N HIS A 46 -12.75 4.05 19.93
CA HIS A 46 -13.72 5.06 19.46
C HIS A 46 -15.08 4.92 20.17
N ALA A 47 -15.69 6.07 20.46
CA ALA A 47 -16.95 6.13 21.24
C ALA A 47 -18.24 6.01 20.40
N LYS A 48 -18.13 6.03 19.06
CA LYS A 48 -19.29 6.06 18.14
C LYS A 48 -19.14 5.00 17.04
N ALA A 49 -20.28 4.42 16.60
CA ALA A 49 -20.31 3.54 15.43
C ALA A 49 -19.77 4.28 14.20
N THR A 50 -18.83 3.64 13.48
CA THR A 50 -18.15 4.24 12.32
C THR A 50 -18.35 3.37 11.08
N PRO A 51 -18.73 3.93 9.93
CA PRO A 51 -18.91 3.18 8.68
C PRO A 51 -17.61 2.50 8.18
N LEU A 52 -17.74 1.32 7.54
CA LEU A 52 -16.61 0.47 7.10
C LEU A 52 -16.48 0.32 5.57
N LEU A 53 -17.09 1.16 4.74
CA LEU A 53 -17.05 1.03 3.27
C LEU A 53 -16.01 1.92 2.57
N GLY A 54 -14.92 2.30 3.25
CA GLY A 54 -13.88 3.13 2.65
C GLY A 54 -13.13 2.43 1.50
N GLY A 55 -12.90 1.13 1.63
CA GLY A 55 -12.28 0.33 0.57
C GLY A 55 -13.08 0.34 -0.74
N LEU A 56 -14.41 0.28 -0.63
CA LEU A 56 -15.30 0.37 -1.80
C LEU A 56 -15.18 1.74 -2.48
N SER A 57 -15.06 2.84 -1.74
CA SER A 57 -14.94 4.18 -2.34
C SER A 57 -13.63 4.35 -3.12
N MET A 58 -12.51 3.83 -2.59
CA MET A 58 -11.21 3.82 -3.28
C MET A 58 -11.25 2.97 -4.53
N PHE A 59 -11.84 1.77 -4.47
CA PHE A 59 -11.96 0.87 -5.63
C PHE A 59 -12.86 1.45 -6.72
N LEU A 60 -14.00 2.06 -6.38
CA LEU A 60 -14.87 2.72 -7.35
C LEU A 60 -14.17 3.89 -8.04
N SER A 61 -13.39 4.69 -7.29
CA SER A 61 -12.55 5.73 -7.87
C SER A 61 -11.54 5.16 -8.87
N PHE A 62 -10.80 4.14 -8.44
CA PHE A 62 -9.81 3.44 -9.24
C PHE A 62 -10.43 2.93 -10.55
N LEU A 63 -11.57 2.25 -10.47
CA LEU A 63 -12.29 1.71 -11.62
C LEU A 63 -12.84 2.80 -12.55
N SER A 64 -13.39 3.88 -11.98
CA SER A 64 -13.94 5.01 -12.76
C SER A 64 -12.87 5.70 -13.59
N VAL A 65 -11.67 5.89 -13.06
CA VAL A 65 -10.56 6.49 -13.82
C VAL A 65 -10.10 5.55 -14.94
N ILE A 66 -10.04 4.24 -14.70
CA ILE A 66 -9.74 3.25 -15.75
C ILE A 66 -10.76 3.33 -16.89
N ILE A 67 -12.05 3.33 -16.55
CA ILE A 67 -13.13 3.43 -17.54
C ILE A 67 -13.05 4.77 -18.29
N LEU A 68 -12.87 5.88 -17.58
CA LEU A 68 -12.73 7.20 -18.19
C LEU A 68 -11.52 7.26 -19.15
N THR A 69 -10.40 6.67 -18.73
CA THR A 69 -9.19 6.59 -19.57
C THR A 69 -9.43 5.76 -20.82
N ALA A 70 -10.12 4.62 -20.69
CA ALA A 70 -10.44 3.76 -21.81
C ALA A 70 -11.40 4.43 -22.82
N LEU A 71 -12.45 5.10 -22.32
CA LEU A 71 -13.42 5.82 -23.14
C LEU A 71 -12.83 7.10 -23.74
N GLY A 72 -12.00 7.82 -22.98
CA GLY A 72 -11.39 9.08 -23.38
C GLY A 72 -10.13 8.94 -24.24
N ARG A 73 -9.75 7.74 -24.67
CA ARG A 73 -8.49 7.49 -25.40
C ARG A 73 -8.26 8.44 -26.58
N GLY A 74 -9.29 8.68 -27.37
CA GLY A 74 -9.18 9.60 -28.52
C GLY A 74 -8.92 11.05 -28.12
N ILE A 75 -9.52 11.52 -27.03
CA ILE A 75 -9.33 12.85 -26.48
C ILE A 75 -7.92 12.97 -25.87
N GLN A 76 -7.49 11.97 -25.10
CA GLN A 76 -6.16 11.93 -24.48
C GLN A 76 -5.04 12.02 -25.50
N LEU A 77 -5.14 11.27 -26.60
CA LEU A 77 -4.16 11.34 -27.70
C LEU A 77 -4.10 12.70 -28.38
N ARG A 78 -5.20 13.45 -28.37
CA ARG A 78 -5.24 14.83 -28.92
C ARG A 78 -4.52 15.83 -28.03
N TYR A 79 -4.69 15.72 -26.70
CA TYR A 79 -4.08 16.65 -25.73
C TYR A 79 -2.70 16.21 -25.25
N PHE A 80 -2.39 14.92 -25.33
CA PHE A 80 -1.13 14.31 -24.89
C PHE A 80 -0.54 13.43 -26.01
N PRO A 81 -0.09 14.01 -27.13
CA PRO A 81 0.37 13.23 -28.29
C PRO A 81 1.57 12.31 -27.98
N GLY A 82 2.41 12.65 -27.01
CA GLY A 82 3.53 11.81 -26.56
C GLY A 82 3.11 10.50 -25.89
N LEU A 83 1.82 10.32 -25.55
CA LEU A 83 1.31 9.05 -25.04
C LEU A 83 1.27 7.94 -26.10
N THR A 84 1.35 8.27 -27.38
CA THR A 84 1.22 7.31 -28.51
C THR A 84 2.21 6.16 -28.43
N GLU A 85 3.45 6.41 -28.04
CA GLU A 85 4.48 5.37 -27.93
C GLU A 85 4.19 4.40 -26.76
N GLY A 86 3.82 4.93 -25.60
CA GLY A 86 3.44 4.11 -24.44
C GLY A 86 2.18 3.28 -24.68
N LEU A 87 1.26 3.77 -25.51
CA LEU A 87 0.02 3.08 -25.83
C LEU A 87 0.17 1.93 -26.84
N LYS A 88 1.27 1.87 -27.59
CA LYS A 88 1.55 0.74 -28.50
C LYS A 88 1.64 -0.60 -27.74
N GLY A 89 2.13 -0.60 -26.51
CA GLY A 89 2.21 -1.78 -25.65
C GLY A 89 0.91 -2.15 -24.90
N VAL A 90 -0.07 -1.25 -24.87
CA VAL A 90 -1.30 -1.44 -24.06
C VAL A 90 -2.12 -2.65 -24.53
N SER A 91 -2.22 -2.90 -25.84
CA SER A 91 -2.94 -4.05 -26.38
C SER A 91 -2.34 -5.38 -25.93
N LEU A 92 -1.02 -5.47 -25.80
CA LEU A 92 -0.31 -6.66 -25.30
C LEU A 92 -0.44 -6.81 -23.78
N ALA A 93 -0.48 -5.71 -23.05
CA ALA A 93 -0.62 -5.72 -21.60
C ALA A 93 -2.07 -5.81 -21.11
N LEU A 94 -3.05 -5.57 -21.99
CA LEU A 94 -4.47 -5.50 -21.61
C LEU A 94 -4.99 -6.78 -20.93
N PRO A 95 -4.71 -8.01 -21.39
CA PRO A 95 -5.17 -9.22 -20.70
C PRO A 95 -4.62 -9.30 -19.27
N GLN A 96 -3.33 -9.02 -19.07
CA GLN A 96 -2.70 -8.99 -17.74
C GLN A 96 -3.33 -7.91 -16.86
N PHE A 97 -3.58 -6.73 -17.42
CA PHE A 97 -4.23 -5.63 -16.70
C PHE A 97 -5.66 -5.99 -16.26
N CYS A 98 -6.46 -6.65 -17.12
CA CYS A 98 -7.78 -7.14 -16.74
C CYS A 98 -7.71 -8.12 -15.57
N VAL A 99 -6.72 -9.02 -15.55
CA VAL A 99 -6.48 -9.93 -14.42
C VAL A 99 -6.16 -9.14 -13.16
N LEU A 100 -5.29 -8.13 -13.22
CA LEU A 100 -4.96 -7.30 -12.07
C LEU A 100 -6.18 -6.56 -11.51
N VAL A 101 -7.03 -6.00 -12.37
CA VAL A 101 -8.27 -5.33 -11.96
C VAL A 101 -9.26 -6.32 -11.35
N ALA A 102 -9.41 -7.51 -11.94
CA ALA A 102 -10.27 -8.57 -11.39
C ALA A 102 -9.78 -9.06 -10.03
N CYS A 103 -8.47 -9.23 -9.85
CA CYS A 103 -7.86 -9.58 -8.57
C CYS A 103 -8.01 -8.45 -7.52
N ALA A 104 -7.91 -7.18 -7.92
CA ALA A 104 -8.19 -6.05 -7.04
C ALA A 104 -9.67 -6.05 -6.59
N ALA A 105 -10.60 -6.32 -7.51
CA ALA A 105 -12.01 -6.49 -7.17
C ALA A 105 -12.23 -7.66 -6.20
N ALA A 106 -11.59 -8.81 -6.45
CA ALA A 106 -11.64 -9.97 -5.56
C ALA A 106 -11.10 -9.66 -4.16
N ALA A 107 -10.01 -8.87 -4.06
CA ALA A 107 -9.44 -8.42 -2.80
C ALA A 107 -10.43 -7.53 -2.01
N VAL A 108 -11.08 -6.58 -2.70
CA VAL A 108 -12.14 -5.73 -2.09
C VAL A 108 -13.32 -6.59 -1.63
N LEU A 109 -13.79 -7.54 -2.45
CA LEU A 109 -14.92 -8.41 -2.11
C LEU A 109 -14.60 -9.33 -0.92
N LEU A 110 -13.38 -9.87 -0.87
CA LEU A 110 -12.90 -10.68 0.27
C LEU A 110 -12.93 -9.85 1.56
N GLY A 111 -12.41 -8.61 1.51
CA GLY A 111 -12.44 -7.71 2.66
C GLY A 111 -13.84 -7.25 3.03
N LEU A 112 -14.72 -6.93 2.07
CA LEU A 112 -16.13 -6.58 2.34
C LEU A 112 -16.88 -7.73 3.02
N TYR A 113 -16.60 -8.96 2.60
CA TYR A 113 -17.18 -10.14 3.24
C TYR A 113 -16.69 -10.28 4.69
N ASP A 114 -15.40 -10.01 4.94
CA ASP A 114 -14.83 -10.03 6.30
C ASP A 114 -15.39 -8.90 7.16
N ASP A 115 -15.48 -7.68 6.63
CA ASP A 115 -16.09 -6.52 7.32
C ASP A 115 -17.52 -6.80 7.80
N LYS A 116 -18.27 -7.64 7.05
CA LYS A 116 -19.66 -7.97 7.37
C LYS A 116 -19.84 -9.22 8.24
N HIS A 117 -19.02 -10.26 8.04
CA HIS A 117 -19.24 -11.59 8.61
C HIS A 117 -18.13 -12.09 9.54
N SER A 118 -17.06 -11.31 9.76
CA SER A 118 -15.92 -11.66 10.62
C SER A 118 -15.35 -13.04 10.34
N MET A 119 -14.53 -13.16 9.29
CA MET A 119 -13.97 -14.43 8.81
C MET A 119 -12.93 -15.01 9.80
N LYS A 120 -12.81 -16.34 9.84
CA LYS A 120 -11.66 -16.97 10.47
C LYS A 120 -10.38 -16.66 9.69
N ALA A 121 -9.28 -16.34 10.39
CA ALA A 121 -8.02 -15.92 9.79
C ALA A 121 -7.50 -16.84 8.67
N TRP A 122 -7.62 -18.18 8.84
CA TRP A 122 -7.18 -19.14 7.83
C TRP A 122 -7.99 -19.08 6.53
N LYS A 123 -9.30 -18.79 6.59
CA LYS A 123 -10.14 -18.63 5.39
C LYS A 123 -9.77 -17.38 4.62
N LYS A 124 -9.51 -16.28 5.35
CA LYS A 124 -9.01 -15.03 4.79
C LYS A 124 -7.67 -15.25 4.09
N LEU A 125 -6.75 -15.96 4.74
CA LEU A 125 -5.43 -16.28 4.19
C LEU A 125 -5.53 -17.12 2.90
N ILE A 126 -6.42 -18.12 2.84
CA ILE A 126 -6.65 -18.90 1.61
C ILE A 126 -7.13 -17.99 0.49
N GLY A 127 -8.10 -17.10 0.74
CA GLY A 127 -8.56 -16.13 -0.27
C GLY A 127 -7.43 -15.25 -0.79
N GLN A 128 -6.57 -14.74 0.09
CA GLN A 128 -5.38 -13.95 -0.28
C GLN A 128 -4.38 -14.77 -1.11
N ILE A 129 -4.12 -16.03 -0.75
CA ILE A 129 -3.23 -16.93 -1.52
C ILE A 129 -3.78 -17.19 -2.91
N LEU A 130 -5.08 -17.43 -3.05
CA LEU A 130 -5.71 -17.63 -4.36
C LEU A 130 -5.61 -16.39 -5.25
N ILE A 131 -5.89 -15.21 -4.72
CA ILE A 131 -5.73 -13.94 -5.44
C ILE A 131 -4.27 -13.75 -5.86
N ALA A 132 -3.31 -13.99 -4.96
CA ALA A 132 -1.89 -13.88 -5.24
C ALA A 132 -1.42 -14.87 -6.30
N ALA A 133 -1.89 -16.13 -6.25
CA ALA A 133 -1.57 -17.16 -7.22
C ALA A 133 -2.09 -16.81 -8.62
N VAL A 134 -3.34 -16.34 -8.73
CA VAL A 134 -3.92 -15.85 -10.00
C VAL A 134 -3.11 -14.68 -10.55
N THR A 135 -2.73 -13.72 -9.69
CA THR A 135 -1.92 -12.56 -10.05
C THR A 135 -0.54 -12.96 -10.56
N ALA A 136 0.15 -13.88 -9.87
CA ALA A 136 1.48 -14.36 -10.27
C ALA A 136 1.44 -15.19 -11.57
N THR A 137 0.34 -15.92 -11.82
CA THR A 137 0.23 -16.79 -13.00
C THR A 137 -0.19 -16.02 -14.25
N TRP A 138 -1.19 -15.15 -14.16
CA TRP A 138 -1.82 -14.49 -15.31
C TRP A 138 -1.72 -12.95 -15.29
N GLY A 139 -1.39 -12.33 -14.15
CA GLY A 139 -1.29 -10.88 -14.01
C GLY A 139 0.02 -10.27 -14.54
N GLY A 140 0.94 -11.11 -15.02
CA GLY A 140 2.26 -10.64 -15.48
C GLY A 140 3.09 -10.00 -14.36
N VAL A 141 2.93 -10.48 -13.13
CA VAL A 141 3.70 -10.05 -11.95
C VAL A 141 4.67 -11.17 -11.58
N SER A 142 5.97 -10.87 -11.57
CA SER A 142 7.00 -11.86 -11.22
C SER A 142 8.19 -11.21 -10.53
N ILE A 143 8.56 -11.75 -9.37
CA ILE A 143 9.76 -11.39 -8.62
C ILE A 143 10.79 -12.50 -8.85
N THR A 144 11.81 -12.22 -9.65
CA THR A 144 12.79 -13.24 -10.07
C THR A 144 14.01 -13.33 -9.16
N LEU A 145 14.43 -12.23 -8.51
CA LEU A 145 15.62 -12.13 -7.66
C LEU A 145 16.88 -12.81 -8.26
N PHE A 146 17.02 -12.75 -9.61
CA PHE A 146 18.06 -13.44 -10.38
C PHE A 146 18.01 -14.98 -10.29
N ILE A 147 16.96 -15.58 -9.76
CA ILE A 147 16.75 -17.02 -9.70
C ILE A 147 16.14 -17.49 -11.02
N GLY A 148 16.88 -18.33 -11.76
CA GLY A 148 16.44 -18.84 -13.07
C GLY A 148 15.37 -19.95 -13.01
N ILE A 149 14.77 -20.21 -11.85
CA ILE A 149 13.76 -21.27 -11.65
C ILE A 149 12.37 -20.65 -11.56
N PRO A 150 11.50 -20.81 -12.59
CA PRO A 150 10.19 -20.13 -12.65
C PRO A 150 9.29 -20.44 -11.45
N PHE A 151 9.29 -21.68 -10.96
CA PHE A 151 8.49 -22.08 -9.81
C PHE A 151 8.90 -21.35 -8.52
N ILE A 152 10.20 -21.15 -8.29
CA ILE A 152 10.69 -20.40 -7.12
C ILE A 152 10.28 -18.94 -7.23
N SER A 153 10.43 -18.33 -8.41
CA SER A 153 9.98 -16.95 -8.66
C SER A 153 8.47 -16.79 -8.43
N TRP A 154 7.68 -17.77 -8.85
CA TRP A 154 6.25 -17.80 -8.58
C TRP A 154 5.94 -17.87 -7.07
N CYS A 155 6.59 -18.78 -6.34
CA CYS A 155 6.43 -18.90 -4.88
C CYS A 155 6.81 -17.59 -4.15
N ILE A 156 7.93 -16.96 -4.53
CA ILE A 156 8.36 -15.67 -3.97
C ILE A 156 7.33 -14.58 -4.26
N THR A 157 6.79 -14.54 -5.47
CA THR A 157 5.77 -13.55 -5.86
C THR A 157 4.48 -13.73 -5.07
N VAL A 158 3.98 -14.96 -4.93
CA VAL A 158 2.80 -15.27 -4.12
C VAL A 158 3.04 -14.89 -2.66
N PHE A 159 4.18 -15.29 -2.09
CA PHE A 159 4.56 -14.92 -0.73
C PHE A 159 4.60 -13.40 -0.53
N TRP A 160 5.24 -12.66 -1.43
CA TRP A 160 5.32 -11.20 -1.38
C TRP A 160 3.93 -10.55 -1.37
N ILE A 161 3.06 -10.96 -2.29
CA ILE A 161 1.71 -10.42 -2.37
C ILE A 161 0.95 -10.68 -1.07
N VAL A 162 0.93 -11.91 -0.56
CA VAL A 162 0.25 -12.27 0.69
C VAL A 162 0.86 -11.53 1.89
N PHE A 163 2.18 -11.38 1.92
CA PHE A 163 2.88 -10.68 3.00
C PHE A 163 2.48 -9.20 3.06
N ILE A 164 2.47 -8.50 1.92
CA ILE A 164 2.07 -7.08 1.86
C ILE A 164 0.57 -6.92 2.16
N PHE A 165 -0.30 -7.82 1.70
CA PHE A 165 -1.70 -7.84 2.11
C PHE A 165 -1.87 -7.77 3.63
N ASN A 166 -1.19 -8.69 4.32
CA ASN A 166 -1.30 -8.78 5.77
C ASN A 166 -0.57 -7.65 6.48
N ALA A 167 0.56 -7.19 5.94
CA ALA A 167 1.30 -6.07 6.50
C ALA A 167 0.45 -4.79 6.54
N ILE A 168 -0.24 -4.46 5.44
CA ILE A 168 -1.11 -3.28 5.39
C ILE A 168 -2.36 -3.47 6.26
N ASN A 169 -2.92 -4.69 6.32
CA ASN A 169 -4.07 -4.98 7.19
C ASN A 169 -3.71 -4.83 8.68
N PHE A 170 -2.56 -5.34 9.13
CA PHE A 170 -2.10 -5.18 10.51
C PHE A 170 -1.72 -3.74 10.84
N PHE A 171 -1.25 -3.00 9.84
CA PHE A 171 -0.84 -1.61 9.99
C PHE A 171 -2.02 -0.63 10.08
N ASP A 172 -3.25 -1.06 9.72
CA ASP A 172 -4.47 -0.24 9.82
C ASP A 172 -5.05 -0.23 11.23
N ASN A 173 -4.31 0.36 12.15
CA ASN A 173 -4.64 0.39 13.58
C ASN A 173 -4.97 1.79 14.13
N MET A 174 -4.86 2.86 13.31
CA MET A 174 -5.20 4.25 13.66
C MET A 174 -5.76 5.02 12.47
N ASP A 175 -6.61 6.01 12.77
CA ASP A 175 -7.20 6.93 11.79
C ASP A 175 -6.17 7.52 10.84
N GLY A 176 -6.31 7.26 9.55
CA GLY A 176 -5.48 7.81 8.49
C GLY A 176 -4.08 7.21 8.35
N LEU A 177 -3.67 6.31 9.25
CA LEU A 177 -2.31 5.77 9.30
C LEU A 177 -1.96 4.97 8.03
N ALA A 178 -2.69 3.88 7.79
CA ALA A 178 -2.37 2.96 6.70
C ALA A 178 -2.63 3.59 5.33
N VAL A 179 -3.75 4.29 5.15
CA VAL A 179 -4.07 4.94 3.87
C VAL A 179 -3.10 6.09 3.55
N GLY A 180 -2.69 6.89 4.54
CA GLY A 180 -1.70 7.95 4.33
C GLY A 180 -0.32 7.40 3.99
N THR A 181 0.13 6.36 4.71
CA THR A 181 1.39 5.67 4.40
C THR A 181 1.35 5.00 3.02
N ALA A 182 0.24 4.37 2.64
CA ALA A 182 0.06 3.79 1.31
C ALA A 182 0.09 4.86 0.21
N THR A 183 -0.52 6.02 0.44
CA THR A 183 -0.46 7.17 -0.49
C THR A 183 0.98 7.61 -0.73
N ILE A 184 1.77 7.78 0.34
CA ILE A 184 3.19 8.13 0.27
C ILE A 184 3.96 7.07 -0.53
N ALA A 185 3.76 5.79 -0.21
CA ALA A 185 4.43 4.69 -0.89
C ALA A 185 4.10 4.66 -2.40
N PHE A 186 2.83 4.82 -2.78
CA PHE A 186 2.44 4.87 -4.19
C PHE A 186 3.06 6.05 -4.94
N ILE A 187 3.19 7.23 -4.30
CA ILE A 187 3.87 8.39 -4.91
C ILE A 187 5.33 8.05 -5.20
N PHE A 188 6.05 7.43 -4.26
CA PHE A 188 7.44 7.04 -4.47
C PHE A 188 7.59 5.94 -5.52
N PHE A 189 6.69 4.97 -5.58
CA PHE A 189 6.66 3.99 -6.66
C PHE A 189 6.35 4.62 -8.02
N ALA A 190 5.45 5.60 -8.08
CA ALA A 190 5.16 6.35 -9.31
C ALA A 190 6.42 7.10 -9.79
N CYS A 191 7.13 7.77 -8.89
CA CYS A 191 8.40 8.44 -9.20
C CYS A 191 9.46 7.43 -9.68
N ALA A 192 9.65 6.32 -8.97
CA ALA A 192 10.62 5.30 -9.34
C ALA A 192 10.33 4.68 -10.72
N ALA A 193 9.07 4.37 -11.00
CA ALA A 193 8.64 3.85 -12.29
C ALA A 193 8.76 4.90 -13.41
N ALA A 194 8.43 6.16 -13.14
CA ALA A 194 8.52 7.25 -14.12
C ALA A 194 9.97 7.53 -14.55
N VAL A 195 10.90 7.54 -13.59
CA VAL A 195 12.35 7.70 -13.87
C VAL A 195 12.87 6.59 -14.77
N ASN A 196 12.36 5.37 -14.62
CA ASN A 196 12.72 4.21 -15.44
C ASN A 196 11.90 4.09 -16.75
N GLY A 197 11.09 5.08 -17.11
CA GLY A 197 10.28 5.08 -18.34
C GLY A 197 9.15 4.02 -18.32
N GLN A 198 8.75 3.54 -17.16
CA GLN A 198 7.73 2.50 -17.00
C GLN A 198 6.33 3.11 -16.91
N TYR A 199 5.87 3.66 -18.01
CA TYR A 199 4.65 4.47 -18.10
C TYR A 199 3.41 3.82 -17.48
N PHE A 200 3.20 2.53 -17.77
CA PHE A 200 2.07 1.78 -17.23
C PHE A 200 2.12 1.68 -15.69
N VAL A 201 3.27 1.30 -15.14
CA VAL A 201 3.43 1.11 -13.69
C VAL A 201 3.35 2.44 -12.96
N ALA A 202 3.95 3.51 -13.52
CA ALA A 202 3.87 4.86 -12.99
C ALA A 202 2.43 5.37 -12.96
N SER A 203 1.66 5.15 -14.04
CA SER A 203 0.24 5.52 -14.11
C SER A 203 -0.61 4.73 -13.11
N LEU A 204 -0.37 3.42 -12.97
CA LEU A 204 -1.06 2.58 -11.99
C LEU A 204 -0.78 3.03 -10.55
N ALA A 205 0.47 3.38 -10.26
CA ALA A 205 0.85 3.90 -8.95
C ALA A 205 0.24 5.28 -8.68
N ALA A 206 0.25 6.20 -9.65
CA ALA A 206 -0.38 7.52 -9.54
C ALA A 206 -1.90 7.43 -9.34
N LEU A 207 -2.56 6.52 -10.07
CA LEU A 207 -3.99 6.21 -9.92
C LEU A 207 -4.30 5.70 -8.50
N SER A 208 -3.50 4.76 -8.01
CA SER A 208 -3.65 4.18 -6.66
C SER A 208 -3.41 5.23 -5.58
N ALA A 209 -2.39 6.07 -5.74
CA ALA A 209 -2.09 7.19 -4.85
C ALA A 209 -3.24 8.18 -4.77
N GLY A 210 -3.82 8.58 -5.91
CA GLY A 210 -4.95 9.50 -5.96
C GLY A 210 -6.20 8.93 -5.29
N SER A 211 -6.52 7.65 -5.57
CA SER A 211 -7.65 6.96 -4.94
C SER A 211 -7.51 6.88 -3.41
N ALA A 212 -6.31 6.59 -2.91
CA ALA A 212 -6.01 6.56 -1.48
C ALA A 212 -6.04 7.96 -0.85
N ALA A 213 -5.43 8.96 -1.50
CA ALA A 213 -5.38 10.34 -1.02
C ALA A 213 -6.78 10.98 -0.89
N GLY A 214 -7.67 10.73 -1.85
CA GLY A 214 -9.05 11.24 -1.80
C GLY A 214 -9.84 10.66 -0.64
N PHE A 215 -9.67 9.38 -0.33
CA PHE A 215 -10.26 8.73 0.83
C PHE A 215 -9.64 9.22 2.14
N TRP A 216 -8.31 9.44 2.17
CA TRP A 216 -7.60 9.93 3.35
C TRP A 216 -8.18 11.24 3.90
N LEU A 217 -8.74 12.10 3.07
CA LEU A 217 -9.41 13.34 3.51
C LEU A 217 -10.53 13.09 4.53
N TYR A 218 -11.19 11.94 4.47
CA TYR A 218 -12.30 11.54 5.35
C TYR A 218 -11.87 10.56 6.45
N ASN A 219 -10.75 9.88 6.25
CA ASN A 219 -10.23 8.88 7.18
C ASN A 219 -9.19 9.44 8.17
N ARG A 220 -8.59 10.63 7.89
CA ARG A 220 -7.70 11.31 8.85
C ARG A 220 -8.42 11.65 10.14
N ALA A 221 -7.70 11.65 11.26
CA ALA A 221 -8.25 11.88 12.60
C ALA A 221 -8.92 13.25 12.76
N PRO A 222 -10.14 13.34 13.32
CA PRO A 222 -11.01 12.23 13.68
C PRO A 222 -11.70 11.62 12.44
N ALA A 223 -11.53 10.30 12.24
CA ALA A 223 -12.07 9.64 11.06
C ALA A 223 -13.60 9.64 11.02
N SER A 224 -14.17 9.96 9.87
CA SER A 224 -15.61 9.93 9.64
C SER A 224 -16.10 8.64 8.97
N ILE A 225 -15.16 7.84 8.47
CA ILE A 225 -15.36 6.54 7.84
C ILE A 225 -14.03 5.77 7.92
N PHE A 226 -14.07 4.48 8.19
CA PHE A 226 -12.92 3.59 8.16
C PHE A 226 -12.81 2.90 6.81
N MET A 227 -11.58 2.51 6.43
CA MET A 227 -11.38 1.78 5.18
C MET A 227 -11.86 0.33 5.25
N GLY A 228 -11.87 -0.26 6.45
CA GLY A 228 -12.21 -1.66 6.68
C GLY A 228 -11.20 -2.64 6.07
N ASP A 229 -11.48 -3.93 6.21
CA ASP A 229 -10.68 -4.98 5.58
C ASP A 229 -10.74 -4.90 4.05
N SER A 230 -11.85 -4.41 3.49
CA SER A 230 -11.98 -4.12 2.06
C SER A 230 -10.94 -3.12 1.56
N GLY A 231 -10.64 -2.08 2.37
CA GLY A 231 -9.66 -1.05 2.00
C GLY A 231 -8.23 -1.50 2.22
N SER A 232 -7.93 -2.15 3.34
CA SER A 232 -6.58 -2.66 3.62
C SER A 232 -6.16 -3.75 2.62
N HIS A 233 -7.09 -4.62 2.21
CA HIS A 233 -6.85 -5.60 1.15
C HIS A 233 -6.63 -4.95 -0.21
N PHE A 234 -7.43 -3.95 -0.58
CA PHE A 234 -7.26 -3.21 -1.83
C PHE A 234 -5.90 -2.53 -1.91
N LEU A 235 -5.53 -1.76 -0.88
CA LEU A 235 -4.25 -1.06 -0.82
C LEU A 235 -3.07 -2.02 -0.74
N GLY A 236 -3.16 -3.06 0.10
CA GLY A 236 -2.12 -4.07 0.24
C GLY A 236 -1.88 -4.82 -1.08
N TYR A 237 -2.95 -5.21 -1.78
CA TYR A 237 -2.86 -5.82 -3.10
C TYR A 237 -2.15 -4.91 -4.11
N LEU A 238 -2.60 -3.67 -4.26
CA LEU A 238 -2.02 -2.75 -5.24
C LEU A 238 -0.57 -2.39 -4.89
N LEU A 239 -0.22 -2.20 -3.61
CA LEU A 239 1.16 -1.98 -3.18
C LEU A 239 2.05 -3.17 -3.54
N ALA A 240 1.59 -4.39 -3.30
CA ALA A 240 2.32 -5.60 -3.66
C ALA A 240 2.53 -5.72 -5.17
N VAL A 241 1.47 -5.47 -5.97
CA VAL A 241 1.55 -5.51 -7.43
C VAL A 241 2.47 -4.43 -7.97
N VAL A 242 2.29 -3.18 -7.56
CA VAL A 242 3.10 -2.05 -8.04
C VAL A 242 4.57 -2.27 -7.65
N SER A 243 4.87 -2.62 -6.39
CA SER A 243 6.23 -2.87 -5.94
C SER A 243 6.92 -4.01 -6.67
N ALA A 244 6.18 -5.04 -7.07
CA ALA A 244 6.72 -6.17 -7.82
C ALA A 244 6.85 -5.90 -9.34
N LYS A 245 6.05 -4.98 -9.90
CA LYS A 245 6.08 -4.63 -11.33
C LYS A 245 7.09 -3.55 -11.69
N VAL A 246 7.52 -2.71 -10.74
CA VAL A 246 8.59 -1.74 -11.01
C VAL A 246 9.87 -2.52 -11.30
N THR A 247 10.48 -2.29 -12.46
CA THR A 247 11.79 -2.85 -12.81
C THR A 247 12.87 -2.02 -12.14
N TYR A 248 13.56 -2.61 -11.20
CA TYR A 248 14.62 -1.96 -10.44
C TYR A 248 16.03 -2.24 -11.01
N TYR A 249 16.15 -3.23 -11.87
CA TYR A 249 17.43 -3.66 -12.43
C TYR A 249 17.32 -3.89 -13.93
N THR A 250 18.25 -3.30 -14.68
CA THR A 250 18.44 -3.56 -16.10
C THR A 250 19.83 -4.16 -16.31
N PRO A 251 19.97 -5.33 -16.97
CA PRO A 251 21.28 -5.93 -17.25
C PRO A 251 22.22 -4.96 -17.97
N GLY A 252 23.48 -4.90 -17.54
CA GLY A 252 24.49 -4.03 -18.14
C GLY A 252 24.69 -2.66 -17.44
N VAL A 253 23.80 -2.28 -16.52
CA VAL A 253 23.94 -1.05 -15.72
C VAL A 253 24.39 -1.44 -14.30
N ALA A 254 25.68 -1.31 -14.02
CA ALA A 254 26.32 -1.81 -12.78
C ALA A 254 25.75 -1.17 -11.49
N SER A 255 25.30 0.06 -11.54
CA SER A 255 24.78 0.80 -10.39
C SER A 255 23.41 0.31 -9.89
N MET A 256 22.62 -0.37 -10.73
CA MET A 256 21.23 -0.72 -10.44
C MET A 256 21.03 -1.94 -9.52
N LYS A 257 22.06 -2.66 -9.09
CA LYS A 257 21.89 -3.86 -8.23
C LYS A 257 21.23 -3.52 -6.89
N PHE A 258 21.53 -2.36 -6.33
CA PHE A 258 20.95 -1.90 -5.06
C PHE A 258 19.52 -1.40 -5.19
N ALA A 259 19.07 -1.10 -6.41
CA ALA A 259 17.69 -0.68 -6.68
C ALA A 259 16.66 -1.77 -6.30
N LEU A 260 17.07 -3.04 -6.19
CA LEU A 260 16.24 -4.12 -5.65
C LEU A 260 15.79 -3.89 -4.20
N LEU A 261 16.47 -3.02 -3.46
CA LEU A 261 16.10 -2.65 -2.10
C LEU A 261 15.03 -1.56 -2.06
N ILE A 262 14.75 -0.87 -3.16
CA ILE A 262 13.78 0.23 -3.23
C ILE A 262 12.41 -0.14 -2.67
N PRO A 263 11.77 -1.29 -3.06
CA PRO A 263 10.47 -1.63 -2.50
C PRO A 263 10.54 -1.89 -0.99
N ILE A 264 11.64 -2.42 -0.48
CA ILE A 264 11.85 -2.62 0.96
C ILE A 264 11.95 -1.29 1.69
N PHE A 265 12.64 -0.28 1.12
CA PHE A 265 12.76 1.05 1.70
C PHE A 265 11.45 1.83 1.64
N ILE A 266 10.75 1.82 0.50
CA ILE A 266 9.46 2.52 0.34
C ILE A 266 8.40 1.92 1.29
N LEU A 267 8.37 0.61 1.46
CA LEU A 267 7.45 -0.12 2.34
C LEU A 267 8.05 -0.39 3.73
N ALA A 268 9.19 0.21 4.06
CA ALA A 268 9.95 -0.12 5.25
C ALA A 268 9.11 -0.02 6.53
N ILE A 269 8.29 1.00 6.67
CA ILE A 269 7.52 1.22 7.91
C ILE A 269 6.48 0.11 8.13
N PRO A 270 5.55 -0.19 7.20
CA PRO A 270 4.60 -1.28 7.41
C PRO A 270 5.27 -2.65 7.50
N LEU A 271 6.39 -2.88 6.77
CA LEU A 271 7.15 -4.13 6.86
C LEU A 271 7.78 -4.32 8.25
N LEU A 272 8.47 -3.30 8.74
CA LEU A 272 9.12 -3.35 10.06
C LEU A 272 8.10 -3.48 11.18
N ASP A 273 7.00 -2.72 11.11
CA ASP A 273 5.92 -2.82 12.09
C ASP A 273 5.39 -4.26 12.17
N THR A 274 5.08 -4.84 11.02
CA THR A 274 4.58 -6.22 10.94
C THR A 274 5.60 -7.23 11.46
N LEU A 275 6.86 -7.17 11.01
CA LEU A 275 7.91 -8.06 11.45
C LEU A 275 8.16 -7.96 12.95
N MET A 276 8.13 -6.75 13.50
CA MET A 276 8.35 -6.49 14.91
C MET A 276 7.19 -7.04 15.77
N VAL A 277 5.95 -6.80 15.37
CA VAL A 277 4.77 -7.34 16.05
C VAL A 277 4.78 -8.86 16.01
N VAL A 278 5.07 -9.47 14.86
CA VAL A 278 5.19 -10.93 14.71
C VAL A 278 6.32 -11.48 15.61
N ALA A 279 7.50 -10.86 15.62
CA ALA A 279 8.62 -11.29 16.46
C ALA A 279 8.28 -11.24 17.95
N ILE A 280 7.64 -10.16 18.42
CA ILE A 280 7.21 -10.04 19.83
C ILE A 280 6.19 -11.11 20.20
N ARG A 281 5.23 -11.41 19.30
CA ARG A 281 4.22 -12.45 19.55
C ARG A 281 4.83 -13.84 19.63
N LEU A 282 5.73 -14.18 18.68
CA LEU A 282 6.45 -15.45 18.71
C LEU A 282 7.28 -15.60 19.99
N HIS A 283 7.99 -14.53 20.40
CA HIS A 283 8.74 -14.53 21.66
C HIS A 283 7.83 -14.78 22.87
N ASN A 284 6.64 -14.17 22.88
CA ASN A 284 5.64 -14.31 23.96
C ASN A 284 4.73 -15.55 23.79
N ARG A 285 4.98 -16.40 22.81
CA ARG A 285 4.18 -17.60 22.47
C ARG A 285 2.70 -17.30 22.23
N LYS A 286 2.40 -16.13 21.65
CA LYS A 286 1.03 -15.69 21.31
C LYS A 286 0.72 -15.96 19.83
N PRO A 287 -0.56 -16.22 19.47
CA PRO A 287 -0.96 -16.38 18.06
C PRO A 287 -0.68 -15.13 17.25
N ILE A 288 -0.17 -15.30 16.01
CA ILE A 288 0.24 -14.18 15.13
C ILE A 288 -0.98 -13.36 14.66
N TYR A 289 -2.15 -13.96 14.55
CA TYR A 289 -3.37 -13.39 13.95
C TYR A 289 -4.29 -12.65 14.93
N VAL A 290 -3.92 -12.48 16.20
CA VAL A 290 -4.71 -11.74 17.19
C VAL A 290 -4.27 -10.28 17.24
N GLY A 291 -5.18 -9.31 17.34
CA GLY A 291 -4.87 -7.86 17.46
C GLY A 291 -3.90 -7.54 18.61
N ASP A 292 -3.05 -6.53 18.46
CA ASP A 292 -2.02 -6.16 19.43
C ASP A 292 -1.89 -4.62 19.54
N HIS A 293 -1.33 -4.16 20.66
CA HIS A 293 -0.98 -2.75 20.90
C HIS A 293 0.53 -2.48 20.76
N ASN A 294 1.32 -3.45 20.25
CA ASN A 294 2.76 -3.33 20.08
C ASN A 294 3.18 -2.70 18.73
N HIS A 295 2.24 -2.12 17.98
CA HIS A 295 2.54 -1.43 16.74
C HIS A 295 3.35 -0.15 16.96
N ILE A 296 4.15 0.26 15.97
CA ILE A 296 4.99 1.47 16.00
C ILE A 296 4.19 2.71 16.40
N SER A 297 2.96 2.85 15.90
CA SER A 297 2.05 3.94 16.21
C SER A 297 1.65 3.99 17.69
N HIS A 298 1.31 2.84 18.28
CA HIS A 298 0.97 2.73 19.70
C HIS A 298 2.18 3.01 20.59
N ARG A 299 3.38 2.62 20.17
CA ARG A 299 4.62 2.91 20.90
C ARG A 299 4.92 4.40 20.95
N PHE A 300 4.67 5.14 19.86
CA PHE A 300 4.79 6.60 19.89
C PHE A 300 3.79 7.23 20.86
N MET A 301 2.58 6.66 20.99
CA MET A 301 1.64 7.11 22.03
C MET A 301 2.16 6.82 23.45
N HIS A 302 2.77 5.65 23.67
CA HIS A 302 3.40 5.34 24.97
C HIS A 302 4.58 6.29 25.30
N MET A 303 5.17 6.95 24.31
CA MET A 303 6.17 8.02 24.49
C MET A 303 5.54 9.40 24.75
N GLY A 304 4.21 9.48 24.92
CA GLY A 304 3.48 10.71 25.22
C GLY A 304 2.94 11.48 24.01
N LEU A 305 3.06 10.95 22.79
CA LEU A 305 2.45 11.59 21.62
C LEU A 305 0.93 11.32 21.58
N THR A 306 0.17 12.31 21.14
CA THR A 306 -1.24 12.11 20.80
C THR A 306 -1.37 11.24 19.53
N ARG A 307 -2.55 10.61 19.30
CA ARG A 307 -2.79 9.81 18.10
C ARG A 307 -2.47 10.52 16.79
N PRO A 308 -2.94 11.77 16.54
CA PRO A 308 -2.58 12.48 15.31
C PRO A 308 -1.07 12.72 15.18
N GLN A 309 -0.39 13.02 16.30
CA GLN A 309 1.07 13.21 16.31
C GLN A 309 1.81 11.91 16.00
N ALA A 310 1.38 10.77 16.57
CA ALA A 310 1.95 9.47 16.28
C ALA A 310 1.81 9.10 14.80
N VAL A 311 0.62 9.32 14.21
CA VAL A 311 0.37 9.11 12.78
C VAL A 311 1.24 10.03 11.92
N THR A 312 1.35 11.32 12.26
CA THR A 312 2.21 12.28 11.56
C THR A 312 3.68 11.84 11.60
N MET A 313 4.16 11.38 12.77
CA MET A 313 5.53 10.87 12.91
C MET A 313 5.77 9.67 11.98
N VAL A 314 4.84 8.73 11.92
CA VAL A 314 4.93 7.56 11.03
C VAL A 314 4.94 7.97 9.56
N HIS A 315 4.11 8.95 9.15
CA HIS A 315 4.11 9.48 7.78
C HIS A 315 5.43 10.17 7.44
N LEU A 316 6.02 10.94 8.37
CA LEU A 316 7.33 11.56 8.18
C LEU A 316 8.43 10.50 8.02
N LEU A 317 8.40 9.43 8.81
CA LEU A 317 9.33 8.32 8.66
C LEU A 317 9.18 7.61 7.31
N ALA A 318 7.93 7.41 6.83
CA ALA A 318 7.68 6.86 5.50
C ALA A 318 8.19 7.78 4.38
N LEU A 319 8.03 9.10 4.52
CA LEU A 319 8.60 10.10 3.60
C LEU A 319 10.13 10.03 3.57
N ILE A 320 10.79 9.99 4.74
CA ILE A 320 12.25 9.90 4.84
C ILE A 320 12.76 8.61 4.19
N ALA A 321 12.11 7.48 4.47
CA ALA A 321 12.47 6.20 3.88
C ALA A 321 12.29 6.18 2.35
N GLY A 322 11.18 6.73 1.85
CA GLY A 322 10.91 6.86 0.42
C GLY A 322 11.87 7.80 -0.30
N LEU A 323 12.21 8.95 0.30
CA LEU A 323 13.22 9.88 -0.24
C LEU A 323 14.60 9.22 -0.29
N GLY A 324 14.97 8.43 0.73
CA GLY A 324 16.22 7.68 0.75
C GLY A 324 16.26 6.51 -0.25
N ALA A 325 15.09 6.03 -0.69
CA ALA A 325 15.00 4.95 -1.68
C ALA A 325 15.30 5.41 -3.12
N LEU A 326 14.86 6.60 -3.52
CA LEU A 326 14.96 7.06 -4.91
C LEU A 326 16.40 7.13 -5.44
N PRO A 327 17.39 7.67 -4.71
CA PRO A 327 18.78 7.72 -5.21
C PRO A 327 19.41 6.34 -5.44
N LEU A 328 18.85 5.25 -4.90
CA LEU A 328 19.29 3.90 -5.22
C LEU A 328 19.09 3.52 -6.70
N LEU A 329 18.25 4.27 -7.45
CA LEU A 329 18.03 4.07 -8.90
C LEU A 329 19.25 4.48 -9.74
N TRP A 330 19.99 5.52 -9.32
CA TRP A 330 21.05 6.14 -10.12
C TRP A 330 22.36 6.36 -9.35
N GLY A 331 22.38 6.11 -8.03
CA GLY A 331 23.55 6.32 -7.19
C GLY A 331 24.68 5.36 -7.52
N ASP A 332 25.92 5.81 -7.33
CA ASP A 332 27.08 4.93 -7.36
C ASP A 332 27.12 4.00 -6.14
N LEU A 333 28.02 3.03 -6.14
CA LEU A 333 28.15 2.06 -5.06
C LEU A 333 28.33 2.71 -3.68
N ARG A 334 29.11 3.81 -3.59
CA ARG A 334 29.38 4.50 -2.33
C ARG A 334 28.12 5.18 -1.80
N THR A 335 27.41 5.89 -2.67
CA THR A 335 26.12 6.53 -2.34
C THR A 335 25.09 5.51 -1.90
N CYS A 336 24.97 4.39 -2.60
CA CYS A 336 24.03 3.32 -2.22
C CYS A 336 24.37 2.72 -0.83
N ILE A 337 25.64 2.44 -0.55
CA ILE A 337 26.07 1.93 0.76
C ILE A 337 25.76 2.95 1.86
N LEU A 338 26.06 4.23 1.64
CA LEU A 338 25.76 5.29 2.63
C LEU A 338 24.27 5.38 2.94
N LEU A 339 23.41 5.35 1.92
CA LEU A 339 21.96 5.40 2.09
C LEU A 339 21.41 4.16 2.82
N ILE A 340 21.94 2.97 2.52
CA ILE A 340 21.56 1.74 3.21
C ILE A 340 21.97 1.83 4.69
N VAL A 341 23.19 2.25 4.99
CA VAL A 341 23.68 2.42 6.36
C VAL A 341 22.85 3.48 7.09
N GLN A 342 22.57 4.62 6.45
CA GLN A 342 21.73 5.66 7.04
C GLN A 342 20.32 5.15 7.34
N GLY A 343 19.70 4.41 6.44
CA GLY A 343 18.39 3.79 6.65
C GLY A 343 18.41 2.81 7.82
N LEU A 344 19.39 1.93 7.88
CA LEU A 344 19.56 0.97 8.98
C LEU A 344 19.76 1.68 10.32
N LEU A 345 20.60 2.71 10.37
CA LEU A 345 20.83 3.51 11.60
C LEU A 345 19.53 4.23 12.04
N LEU A 346 18.75 4.76 11.10
CA LEU A 346 17.46 5.38 11.41
C LEU A 346 16.51 4.36 12.06
N PHE A 347 16.43 3.13 11.53
CA PHE A 347 15.59 2.08 12.11
C PHE A 347 16.08 1.60 13.47
N VAL A 348 17.40 1.45 13.65
CA VAL A 348 17.99 1.13 14.94
C VAL A 348 17.67 2.23 15.96
N LEU A 349 17.81 3.50 15.58
CA LEU A 349 17.49 4.64 16.44
C LEU A 349 16.02 4.65 16.84
N ILE A 350 15.09 4.50 15.90
CA ILE A 350 13.65 4.46 16.18
C ILE A 350 13.31 3.30 17.13
N THR A 351 13.83 2.11 16.83
CA THR A 351 13.63 0.92 17.66
C THR A 351 14.19 1.13 19.06
N TYR A 352 15.41 1.64 19.17
CA TYR A 352 16.05 1.96 20.45
C TYR A 352 15.21 2.94 21.27
N LEU A 353 14.81 4.07 20.69
CA LEU A 353 13.98 5.06 21.37
C LEU A 353 12.66 4.46 21.89
N GLN A 354 11.99 3.68 21.05
CA GLN A 354 10.70 3.05 21.40
C GLN A 354 10.80 1.98 22.48
N PHE A 355 11.92 1.26 22.58
CA PHE A 355 12.10 0.22 23.61
C PHE A 355 12.74 0.73 24.91
N VAL A 356 13.65 1.68 24.81
CA VAL A 356 14.41 2.16 25.97
C VAL A 356 13.65 3.24 26.75
N LEU A 357 13.01 4.18 26.05
CA LEU A 357 12.30 5.27 26.72
C LEU A 357 11.01 4.78 27.38
N VAL A 358 10.27 3.88 26.76
CA VAL A 358 9.03 3.32 27.34
C VAL A 358 9.30 2.49 28.62
N LYS A 359 10.48 1.89 28.75
CA LYS A 359 10.84 1.12 29.96
C LYS A 359 11.09 1.98 31.18
N LYS A 360 11.37 3.29 31.03
CA LYS A 360 11.69 4.21 32.11
C LYS A 360 10.45 4.70 32.89
N ASP A 361 9.29 4.75 32.22
CA ASP A 361 8.04 5.23 32.84
C ASP A 361 7.23 4.12 33.53
N SER A 362 7.67 2.86 33.44
CA SER A 362 7.03 1.69 34.07
C SER A 362 7.69 1.28 35.40
N LYS A 363 8.61 2.07 35.95
CA LYS A 363 9.19 1.98 37.30
C LYS A 363 8.80 3.20 38.14
#